data_1869dcf5cf92704ebbe67c33428a6d11
#
_entry.id   1869dcf5cf92704ebbe67c33428a6d11
#
_cell.length_a   1.000
_cell.length_b   1.000
_cell.length_c   1.000
_cell.angle_alpha   90.00
_cell.angle_beta   90.00
_cell.angle_gamma   90.00
#
_symmetry.space_group_name_H-M   'P 1'
#
loop_
_entity.id
_entity.type
_entity.pdbx_description
1 polymer ?
#
loop_
_entity_poly.entity_id
_entity_poly.type
_entity_poly.pdbx_seq_one_letter_code
_entity_poly.pdbx_strand_id
1 'polypeptide(L)'
;MALVGSHQLLTFTSPVLGALAPNANDVRGNDNVLKRAHNAHDADASIHVQSGTFANRPATSADGSTYYATDTGDTYSMVAGSWVQSGWAHWYGSAYDTTDQPITTINTQQLVTLNTSGVLRGVALVSGSQLRVDYAGDYNIQFSAQVVNAASSEHNVAFWFKKNGTNIADSAGNVTVPKKHGSGDGAILICYNLYETMAANDYIQLYWQGPSTDVSLETLAASGSIPRTPSVIVTINRI
;
A
#
# COMPACT_ATOMS: atom_id res chain seq x y z
N MET A 1 29.83 -12.13 -0.70
CA MET A 1 29.89 -11.19 -1.84
C MET A 1 31.20 -10.48 -1.78
N ALA A 2 32.14 -10.85 -2.62
CA ALA A 2 33.49 -10.32 -2.59
C ALA A 2 33.50 -8.94 -3.24
N LEU A 3 33.95 -7.94 -2.53
CA LEU A 3 34.32 -6.63 -3.06
C LEU A 3 35.62 -6.80 -3.90
N VAL A 4 35.51 -7.40 -5.06
CA VAL A 4 36.60 -7.88 -5.88
C VAL A 4 37.08 -6.76 -6.78
N GLY A 5 37.23 -5.68 -6.56
CA GLY A 5 37.77 -4.73 -7.53
C GLY A 5 38.58 -3.59 -6.93
N SER A 6 38.16 -3.10 -5.80
CA SER A 6 38.74 -1.89 -5.23
C SER A 6 39.95 -2.10 -4.33
N HIS A 7 40.10 -3.29 -3.74
CA HIS A 7 41.22 -3.54 -2.82
C HIS A 7 42.50 -3.96 -3.51
N GLN A 8 42.49 -4.41 -4.75
CA GLN A 8 43.71 -4.74 -5.48
C GLN A 8 44.48 -3.51 -5.98
N LEU A 9 43.86 -2.33 -6.00
CA LEU A 9 44.54 -1.08 -6.37
C LEU A 9 45.31 -0.44 -5.22
N LEU A 10 45.18 -0.96 -4.01
CA LEU A 10 45.88 -0.55 -2.82
C LEU A 10 47.02 -1.54 -2.46
N THR A 11 47.81 -1.96 -3.42
CA THR A 11 49.10 -2.56 -3.09
C THR A 11 50.01 -1.44 -2.54
N PHE A 12 49.90 -1.22 -1.24
CA PHE A 12 51.00 -0.53 -0.56
C PHE A 12 52.26 -1.38 -0.75
N THR A 13 53.19 -0.93 -1.56
CA THR A 13 54.55 -1.43 -1.49
C THR A 13 55.08 -1.00 -0.14
N SER A 14 54.97 -1.90 0.85
CA SER A 14 55.65 -1.71 2.13
C SER A 14 57.13 -1.45 1.84
N PRO A 15 57.73 -0.37 2.36
CA PRO A 15 59.14 -0.18 2.24
C PRO A 15 59.83 -1.40 2.85
N VAL A 16 60.74 -2.01 2.11
CA VAL A 16 61.58 -3.10 2.63
C VAL A 16 62.29 -2.55 3.87
N LEU A 17 62.27 -3.30 4.97
CA LEU A 17 62.96 -2.90 6.20
C LEU A 17 64.45 -2.59 5.85
N GLY A 18 64.85 -1.32 5.97
CA GLY A 18 66.12 -0.86 5.54
C GLY A 18 66.13 0.09 4.33
N ALA A 19 65.02 0.29 3.66
CA ALA A 19 64.92 1.35 2.67
C ALA A 19 64.81 2.72 3.35
N LEU A 20 65.40 3.73 2.74
CA LEU A 20 65.22 5.13 3.15
C LEU A 20 63.68 5.42 3.27
N ALA A 21 63.38 6.20 4.30
CA ALA A 21 61.97 6.65 4.48
C ALA A 21 61.39 7.16 3.15
N PRO A 22 60.16 6.82 2.80
CA PRO A 22 59.52 7.24 1.56
C PRO A 22 59.71 8.76 1.41
N ASN A 23 60.22 9.19 0.27
CA ASN A 23 60.39 10.61 0.04
C ASN A 23 59.02 11.31 -0.06
N ALA A 24 59.03 12.63 0.12
CA ALA A 24 57.78 13.41 0.09
C ALA A 24 57.01 13.31 -1.25
N ASN A 25 57.65 12.82 -2.33
CA ASN A 25 57.01 12.59 -3.61
C ASN A 25 56.26 11.27 -3.63
N ASP A 26 56.75 10.23 -2.93
CA ASP A 26 56.07 8.94 -2.81
C ASP A 26 54.79 9.08 -1.99
N VAL A 27 54.87 9.83 -0.89
CA VAL A 27 53.69 10.15 -0.07
C VAL A 27 52.64 10.96 -0.87
N ARG A 28 53.09 11.99 -1.59
CA ARG A 28 52.21 12.80 -2.45
C ARG A 28 51.65 12.01 -3.61
N GLY A 29 52.42 11.07 -4.17
CA GLY A 29 51.94 10.15 -5.20
C GLY A 29 50.80 9.28 -4.69
N ASN A 30 50.95 8.69 -3.51
CA ASN A 30 49.92 7.88 -2.88
C ASN A 30 48.69 8.70 -2.51
N ASP A 31 48.85 9.90 -1.97
CA ASP A 31 47.73 10.81 -1.69
C ASP A 31 46.95 11.17 -2.96
N ASN A 32 47.61 11.37 -4.07
CA ASN A 32 46.97 11.67 -5.34
C ASN A 32 46.20 10.46 -5.90
N VAL A 33 46.72 9.25 -5.71
CA VAL A 33 46.04 7.99 -6.08
C VAL A 33 44.79 7.81 -5.22
N LEU A 34 44.88 8.00 -3.92
CA LEU A 34 43.74 7.92 -3.00
C LEU A 34 42.68 8.98 -3.32
N LYS A 35 43.08 10.21 -3.58
CA LYS A 35 42.17 11.29 -3.97
C LYS A 35 41.48 10.99 -5.30
N ARG A 36 42.20 10.44 -6.29
CA ARG A 36 41.59 10.04 -7.58
C ARG A 36 40.59 8.89 -7.41
N ALA A 37 40.96 7.89 -6.59
CA ALA A 37 40.08 6.78 -6.28
C ALA A 37 38.81 7.25 -5.54
N HIS A 38 38.96 8.16 -4.58
CA HIS A 38 37.84 8.76 -3.85
C HIS A 38 36.98 9.59 -4.77
N ASN A 39 37.56 10.47 -5.58
CA ASN A 39 36.79 11.28 -6.54
C ASN A 39 36.09 10.41 -7.61
N ALA A 40 36.73 9.32 -8.05
CA ALA A 40 36.09 8.39 -8.98
C ALA A 40 34.95 7.64 -8.32
N HIS A 41 35.08 7.25 -7.05
CA HIS A 41 33.99 6.66 -6.28
C HIS A 41 32.81 7.63 -6.11
N ASP A 42 33.10 8.88 -5.71
CA ASP A 42 32.08 9.90 -5.50
C ASP A 42 31.39 10.31 -6.81
N ALA A 43 32.09 10.24 -7.93
CA ALA A 43 31.56 10.54 -9.25
C ALA A 43 30.79 9.38 -9.87
N ASP A 44 30.97 8.16 -9.36
CA ASP A 44 30.26 6.97 -9.87
C ASP A 44 28.89 6.85 -9.22
N ALA A 45 27.89 7.49 -9.82
CA ALA A 45 26.52 7.41 -9.35
C ALA A 45 25.94 5.98 -9.36
N SER A 46 26.63 5.03 -10.02
CA SER A 46 26.15 3.64 -10.09
C SER A 46 26.37 2.85 -8.79
N ILE A 47 27.31 3.30 -7.93
CA ILE A 47 27.60 2.66 -6.64
C ILE A 47 26.77 3.26 -5.49
N HIS A 48 26.07 4.35 -5.72
CA HIS A 48 25.17 4.97 -4.76
C HIS A 48 23.71 4.58 -5.04
N VAL A 49 22.90 4.49 -3.98
CA VAL A 49 21.46 4.33 -4.14
C VAL A 49 20.90 5.61 -4.78
N GLN A 50 20.41 5.47 -5.99
CA GLN A 50 19.73 6.54 -6.68
C GLN A 50 18.27 6.59 -6.22
N SER A 51 17.63 7.76 -6.25
CA SER A 51 16.23 7.91 -5.92
C SER A 51 15.54 8.97 -6.77
N GLY A 52 14.23 8.82 -6.94
CA GLY A 52 13.37 9.71 -7.70
C GLY A 52 12.04 9.03 -8.00
N THR A 53 11.21 9.61 -8.85
CA THR A 53 9.97 8.93 -9.26
C THR A 53 10.27 7.72 -10.16
N PHE A 54 9.38 6.76 -10.20
CA PHE A 54 9.52 5.59 -11.08
C PHE A 54 9.78 5.96 -12.54
N ALA A 55 9.09 7.01 -13.03
CA ALA A 55 9.25 7.50 -14.39
C ALA A 55 10.64 8.11 -14.67
N ASN A 56 11.30 8.64 -13.64
CA ASN A 56 12.61 9.28 -13.75
C ASN A 56 13.78 8.31 -13.54
N ARG A 57 13.49 7.02 -13.41
CA ARG A 57 14.52 5.99 -13.27
C ARG A 57 15.42 6.00 -14.52
N PRO A 58 16.75 6.03 -14.36
CA PRO A 58 17.67 5.99 -15.49
C PRO A 58 17.37 4.81 -16.41
N ALA A 59 17.38 5.03 -17.73
CA ALA A 59 17.12 3.94 -18.69
C ALA A 59 18.18 2.84 -18.60
N THR A 60 19.42 3.22 -18.28
CA THR A 60 20.56 2.32 -18.12
C THR A 60 21.34 2.69 -16.89
N SER A 61 21.90 1.68 -16.21
CA SER A 61 22.84 1.83 -15.10
C SER A 61 23.75 0.60 -15.05
N ALA A 62 24.81 0.62 -14.26
CA ALA A 62 25.65 -0.55 -14.08
C ALA A 62 24.90 -1.66 -13.35
N ASP A 63 25.17 -2.93 -13.68
CA ASP A 63 24.61 -4.07 -12.97
C ASP A 63 24.95 -3.99 -11.47
N GLY A 64 23.97 -4.23 -10.61
CA GLY A 64 24.08 -4.06 -9.17
C GLY A 64 23.72 -2.68 -8.65
N SER A 65 23.48 -1.68 -9.53
CA SER A 65 22.95 -0.39 -9.11
C SER A 65 21.56 -0.54 -8.48
N THR A 66 21.28 0.30 -7.49
CA THR A 66 19.99 0.31 -6.79
C THR A 66 19.27 1.64 -7.02
N TYR A 67 17.96 1.58 -7.25
CA TYR A 67 17.09 2.74 -7.39
C TYR A 67 15.89 2.63 -6.45
N TYR A 68 15.63 3.68 -5.68
CA TYR A 68 14.43 3.80 -4.85
C TYR A 68 13.42 4.73 -5.52
N ALA A 69 12.26 4.21 -5.89
CA ALA A 69 11.16 4.97 -6.46
C ALA A 69 10.34 5.63 -5.34
N THR A 70 10.42 6.95 -5.21
CA THR A 70 9.82 7.71 -4.11
C THR A 70 8.30 7.82 -4.22
N ASP A 71 7.75 7.68 -5.42
CA ASP A 71 6.32 7.73 -5.71
C ASP A 71 5.61 6.39 -5.51
N THR A 72 6.33 5.28 -5.56
CA THR A 72 5.78 3.93 -5.32
C THR A 72 6.29 3.29 -4.04
N GLY A 73 7.42 3.78 -3.49
CA GLY A 73 8.09 3.20 -2.33
C GLY A 73 8.85 1.90 -2.63
N ASP A 74 9.01 1.56 -3.91
CA ASP A 74 9.67 0.33 -4.34
C ASP A 74 11.17 0.52 -4.54
N THR A 75 11.91 -0.57 -4.39
CA THR A 75 13.35 -0.63 -4.71
C THR A 75 13.57 -1.51 -5.92
N TYR A 76 14.44 -1.06 -6.80
CA TYR A 76 14.84 -1.75 -8.03
C TYR A 76 16.35 -1.99 -8.03
N SER A 77 16.77 -3.10 -8.60
CA SER A 77 18.17 -3.40 -8.86
C SER A 77 18.39 -3.62 -10.34
N MET A 78 19.52 -3.11 -10.87
CA MET A 78 19.91 -3.37 -12.25
C MET A 78 20.49 -4.78 -12.34
N VAL A 79 19.91 -5.60 -13.18
CA VAL A 79 20.33 -7.00 -13.43
C VAL A 79 20.31 -7.26 -14.94
N ALA A 80 21.44 -7.63 -15.49
CA ALA A 80 21.62 -7.91 -16.91
C ALA A 80 21.08 -6.80 -17.82
N GLY A 81 21.36 -5.54 -17.47
CA GLY A 81 20.95 -4.36 -18.23
C GLY A 81 19.48 -3.97 -18.09
N SER A 82 18.76 -4.57 -17.16
CA SER A 82 17.34 -4.27 -16.90
C SER A 82 17.08 -4.01 -15.43
N TRP A 83 16.18 -3.06 -15.14
CA TRP A 83 15.72 -2.82 -13.78
C TRP A 83 14.73 -3.91 -13.35
N VAL A 84 15.07 -4.63 -12.32
CA VAL A 84 14.22 -5.66 -11.70
C VAL A 84 13.81 -5.16 -10.33
N GLN A 85 12.54 -5.26 -10.00
CA GLN A 85 12.05 -4.91 -8.67
C GLN A 85 12.65 -5.85 -7.63
N SER A 86 13.39 -5.30 -6.67
CA SER A 86 14.14 -6.04 -5.65
C SER A 86 13.60 -5.86 -4.24
N GLY A 87 12.74 -4.87 -4.04
CA GLY A 87 12.07 -4.62 -2.76
C GLY A 87 10.67 -4.07 -2.97
N TRP A 88 9.73 -4.56 -2.17
CA TRP A 88 8.32 -4.17 -2.20
C TRP A 88 7.99 -3.43 -0.92
N ALA A 89 7.42 -2.25 -1.06
CA ALA A 89 6.79 -1.62 0.07
C ALA A 89 5.39 -2.20 0.24
N HIS A 90 5.16 -2.87 1.36
CA HIS A 90 3.84 -3.37 1.71
C HIS A 90 2.99 -2.24 2.28
N TRP A 91 2.07 -1.72 1.46
CA TRP A 91 1.10 -0.72 1.87
C TRP A 91 -0.25 -1.37 2.09
N TYR A 92 -0.85 -1.18 3.25
CA TYR A 92 -2.12 -1.80 3.62
C TYR A 92 -2.84 -0.98 4.68
N GLY A 93 -4.14 -1.18 4.74
CA GLY A 93 -4.95 -0.55 5.76
C GLY A 93 -6.25 -1.29 6.01
N SER A 94 -6.78 -1.09 7.19
CA SER A 94 -8.14 -1.49 7.54
C SER A 94 -8.84 -0.38 8.31
N ALA A 95 -10.13 -0.23 8.05
CA ALA A 95 -11.02 0.63 8.84
C ALA A 95 -12.37 -0.07 8.99
N TYR A 96 -13.08 0.28 10.02
CA TYR A 96 -14.38 -0.32 10.33
C TYR A 96 -15.31 0.68 11.02
N ASP A 97 -16.61 0.35 11.06
CA ASP A 97 -17.58 1.11 11.81
C ASP A 97 -18.18 0.29 12.94
N THR A 98 -18.41 0.93 14.07
CA THR A 98 -18.95 0.33 15.28
C THR A 98 -20.33 0.86 15.64
N THR A 99 -20.98 1.50 14.68
CA THR A 99 -22.35 2.03 14.79
C THR A 99 -23.23 1.45 13.68
N ASP A 100 -24.53 1.45 13.93
CA ASP A 100 -25.49 1.03 12.93
C ASP A 100 -25.67 2.12 11.86
N GLN A 101 -25.87 1.67 10.63
CA GLN A 101 -26.05 2.56 9.47
C GLN A 101 -27.33 2.16 8.72
N PRO A 102 -28.50 2.71 9.09
CA PRO A 102 -29.75 2.39 8.42
C PRO A 102 -29.84 3.04 7.03
N ILE A 103 -30.64 2.45 6.14
CA ILE A 103 -31.08 3.14 4.93
C ILE A 103 -31.98 4.29 5.35
N THR A 104 -31.56 5.52 5.08
CA THR A 104 -32.33 6.73 5.41
C THR A 104 -33.20 7.21 4.27
N THR A 105 -32.79 6.95 3.02
CA THR A 105 -33.53 7.29 1.81
C THR A 105 -33.50 6.10 0.86
N ILE A 106 -34.69 5.56 0.56
CA ILE A 106 -34.82 4.38 -0.28
C ILE A 106 -34.36 4.64 -1.71
N ASN A 107 -33.77 3.62 -2.34
CA ASN A 107 -33.29 3.65 -3.73
C ASN A 107 -32.33 4.81 -4.02
N THR A 108 -31.70 5.34 -2.99
CA THR A 108 -30.72 6.42 -3.10
C THR A 108 -29.37 5.93 -2.57
N GLN A 109 -28.32 6.25 -3.28
CA GLN A 109 -26.97 5.91 -2.83
C GLN A 109 -26.66 6.56 -1.48
N GLN A 110 -26.10 5.80 -0.59
CA GLN A 110 -25.64 6.26 0.71
C GLN A 110 -24.17 5.88 0.90
N LEU A 111 -23.43 6.80 1.49
CA LEU A 111 -22.06 6.57 1.85
C LEU A 111 -22.00 5.65 3.08
N VAL A 112 -21.16 4.62 3.03
CA VAL A 112 -20.83 3.81 4.20
C VAL A 112 -19.77 4.56 5.00
N THR A 113 -20.03 4.78 6.28
CA THR A 113 -19.09 5.42 7.20
C THR A 113 -18.12 4.41 7.80
N LEU A 114 -16.96 4.90 8.24
CA LEU A 114 -15.91 4.15 8.91
C LEU A 114 -15.42 5.02 10.07
N ASN A 115 -15.83 4.71 11.30
CA ASN A 115 -15.53 5.56 12.45
C ASN A 115 -14.22 5.17 13.17
N THR A 116 -13.62 4.07 12.82
CA THR A 116 -12.44 3.54 13.51
C THR A 116 -11.41 3.05 12.50
N SER A 117 -10.18 3.53 12.65
CA SER A 117 -9.03 2.96 11.92
C SER A 117 -8.51 1.73 12.65
N GLY A 118 -8.25 0.67 11.89
CA GLY A 118 -7.44 -0.45 12.33
C GLY A 118 -5.94 -0.18 12.09
N VAL A 119 -5.22 -1.17 11.59
CA VAL A 119 -3.81 -0.98 11.21
C VAL A 119 -3.75 -0.24 9.89
N LEU A 120 -2.93 0.83 9.83
CA LEU A 120 -2.71 1.64 8.63
C LEU A 120 -1.20 1.78 8.37
N ARG A 121 -0.78 1.51 7.14
CA ARG A 121 0.59 1.71 6.67
C ARG A 121 0.58 2.15 5.21
N GLY A 122 1.01 3.39 4.93
CA GLY A 122 0.89 3.98 3.59
C GLY A 122 -0.55 4.11 3.09
N VAL A 123 -1.49 4.07 4.03
CA VAL A 123 -2.93 4.27 3.83
C VAL A 123 -3.44 5.13 4.99
N ALA A 124 -4.38 6.02 4.73
CA ALA A 124 -4.99 6.86 5.74
C ALA A 124 -6.52 6.77 5.67
N LEU A 125 -7.18 6.73 6.83
CA LEU A 125 -8.63 6.96 6.93
C LEU A 125 -8.88 8.46 6.98
N VAL A 126 -9.57 9.00 5.99
CA VAL A 126 -9.86 10.44 5.86
C VAL A 126 -11.37 10.66 5.86
N SER A 127 -11.82 11.70 6.52
CA SER A 127 -13.23 12.12 6.55
C SER A 127 -14.22 11.01 6.96
N GLY A 128 -13.77 10.03 7.75
CA GLY A 128 -14.61 8.93 8.26
C GLY A 128 -15.22 8.01 7.20
N SER A 129 -14.65 7.95 6.00
CA SER A 129 -15.18 7.08 4.91
C SER A 129 -14.20 6.80 3.79
N GLN A 130 -13.10 7.55 3.69
CA GLN A 130 -12.14 7.46 2.60
C GLN A 130 -10.91 6.67 3.08
N LEU A 131 -10.60 5.56 2.42
CA LEU A 131 -9.28 4.95 2.52
C LEU A 131 -8.41 5.50 1.40
N ARG A 132 -7.54 6.45 1.75
CA ARG A 132 -6.62 7.11 0.83
C ARG A 132 -5.27 6.39 0.84
N VAL A 133 -4.71 6.13 -0.32
CA VAL A 133 -3.38 5.55 -0.47
C VAL A 133 -2.33 6.65 -0.63
N ASP A 134 -1.17 6.48 0.00
CA ASP A 134 -0.06 7.44 -0.11
C ASP A 134 0.82 7.15 -1.34
N TYR A 135 0.75 5.94 -1.90
CA TYR A 135 1.61 5.47 -2.98
C TYR A 135 0.80 4.89 -4.13
N ALA A 136 1.28 5.09 -5.35
CA ALA A 136 0.68 4.49 -6.54
C ALA A 136 0.91 2.97 -6.58
N GLY A 137 0.00 2.24 -7.21
CA GLY A 137 0.10 0.79 -7.42
C GLY A 137 -1.25 0.13 -7.63
N ASP A 138 -1.22 -1.20 -7.74
CA ASP A 138 -2.42 -2.01 -7.80
C ASP A 138 -2.81 -2.46 -6.39
N TYR A 139 -4.07 -2.29 -6.06
CA TYR A 139 -4.58 -2.56 -4.72
C TYR A 139 -5.70 -3.59 -4.77
N ASN A 140 -5.65 -4.55 -3.85
CA ASN A 140 -6.77 -5.40 -3.51
C ASN A 140 -7.60 -4.70 -2.44
N ILE A 141 -8.87 -4.47 -2.74
CA ILE A 141 -9.83 -3.79 -1.87
C ILE A 141 -10.91 -4.80 -1.51
N GLN A 142 -11.18 -4.95 -0.22
CA GLN A 142 -12.17 -5.90 0.30
C GLN A 142 -13.09 -5.21 1.30
N PHE A 143 -14.31 -5.68 1.41
CA PHE A 143 -15.16 -5.33 2.53
C PHE A 143 -15.96 -6.52 3.03
N SER A 144 -16.43 -6.42 4.26
CA SER A 144 -17.50 -7.24 4.82
C SER A 144 -18.49 -6.35 5.55
N ALA A 145 -19.78 -6.63 5.41
CA ALA A 145 -20.84 -5.86 6.07
C ALA A 145 -21.90 -6.80 6.65
N GLN A 146 -22.33 -6.50 7.87
CA GLN A 146 -23.45 -7.17 8.54
C GLN A 146 -24.73 -6.47 8.11
N VAL A 147 -25.50 -7.09 7.23
CA VAL A 147 -26.77 -6.51 6.73
C VAL A 147 -27.93 -7.19 7.42
N VAL A 148 -28.83 -6.39 7.98
CA VAL A 148 -30.01 -6.84 8.70
C VAL A 148 -31.26 -6.23 8.08
N ASN A 149 -32.37 -7.01 8.09
CA ASN A 149 -33.65 -6.64 7.55
C ASN A 149 -34.77 -6.94 8.56
N ALA A 150 -35.35 -5.89 9.11
CA ALA A 150 -36.47 -5.98 10.06
C ALA A 150 -37.86 -6.10 9.38
N ALA A 151 -37.93 -6.07 8.03
CA ALA A 151 -39.18 -6.19 7.29
C ALA A 151 -39.68 -7.62 7.21
N SER A 152 -40.98 -7.77 6.94
CA SER A 152 -41.61 -9.05 6.67
C SER A 152 -41.45 -9.55 5.23
N SER A 153 -40.74 -8.78 4.38
CA SER A 153 -40.38 -9.12 3.00
C SER A 153 -38.88 -9.10 2.81
N GLU A 154 -38.42 -9.86 1.83
CA GLU A 154 -37.02 -9.81 1.39
C GLU A 154 -36.73 -8.51 0.67
N HIS A 155 -35.45 -8.03 0.80
CA HIS A 155 -35.04 -6.82 0.13
C HIS A 155 -33.68 -7.03 -0.55
N ASN A 156 -33.54 -6.53 -1.78
CA ASN A 156 -32.28 -6.51 -2.48
C ASN A 156 -31.53 -5.22 -2.14
N VAL A 157 -30.28 -5.37 -1.74
CA VAL A 157 -29.36 -4.24 -1.53
C VAL A 157 -28.21 -4.35 -2.49
N ALA A 158 -27.69 -3.19 -2.89
CA ALA A 158 -26.52 -3.09 -3.74
C ALA A 158 -25.38 -2.41 -3.00
N PHE A 159 -24.17 -2.90 -3.22
CA PHE A 159 -22.93 -2.28 -2.75
C PHE A 159 -22.00 -2.05 -3.93
N TRP A 160 -21.21 -0.97 -3.89
CA TRP A 160 -20.18 -0.68 -4.90
C TRP A 160 -19.12 0.25 -4.33
N PHE A 161 -18.01 0.32 -5.02
CA PHE A 161 -16.94 1.24 -4.66
C PHE A 161 -16.90 2.46 -5.56
N LYS A 162 -16.45 3.58 -4.98
CA LYS A 162 -16.06 4.79 -5.72
C LYS A 162 -14.58 5.08 -5.50
N LYS A 163 -13.92 5.50 -6.56
CA LYS A 163 -12.59 6.08 -6.53
C LYS A 163 -12.68 7.56 -6.81
N ASN A 164 -12.18 8.39 -5.91
CA ASN A 164 -12.20 9.86 -6.02
C ASN A 164 -13.61 10.41 -6.32
N GLY A 165 -14.64 9.82 -5.70
CA GLY A 165 -16.03 10.20 -5.89
C GLY A 165 -16.72 9.64 -7.15
N THR A 166 -16.00 8.97 -8.04
CA THR A 166 -16.53 8.36 -9.27
C THR A 166 -16.74 6.85 -9.08
N ASN A 167 -17.86 6.32 -9.55
CA ASN A 167 -18.12 4.88 -9.50
C ASN A 167 -17.02 4.09 -10.23
N ILE A 168 -16.49 3.06 -9.57
CA ILE A 168 -15.62 2.08 -10.23
C ILE A 168 -16.54 1.18 -11.06
N ALA A 169 -16.25 1.07 -12.36
CA ALA A 169 -17.00 0.20 -13.26
C ALA A 169 -16.96 -1.26 -12.76
N ASP A 170 -18.05 -1.99 -12.91
CA ASP A 170 -18.18 -3.41 -12.57
C ASP A 170 -17.87 -3.77 -11.11
N SER A 171 -17.86 -2.77 -10.21
CA SER A 171 -17.65 -2.96 -8.77
C SER A 171 -18.94 -3.21 -7.98
N ALA A 172 -20.11 -3.24 -8.63
CA ALA A 172 -21.38 -3.40 -7.93
C ALA A 172 -21.70 -4.88 -7.67
N GLY A 173 -22.09 -5.17 -6.43
CA GLY A 173 -22.66 -6.46 -6.03
C GLY A 173 -24.06 -6.28 -5.47
N ASN A 174 -24.98 -7.20 -5.82
CA ASN A 174 -26.35 -7.24 -5.30
C ASN A 174 -26.53 -8.47 -4.43
N VAL A 175 -27.26 -8.30 -3.32
CA VAL A 175 -27.59 -9.40 -2.42
C VAL A 175 -29.04 -9.28 -1.95
N THR A 176 -29.75 -10.40 -1.88
CA THR A 176 -31.07 -10.48 -1.26
C THR A 176 -30.89 -10.70 0.24
N VAL A 177 -31.35 -9.74 1.04
CA VAL A 177 -31.38 -9.86 2.50
C VAL A 177 -32.67 -10.56 2.89
N PRO A 178 -32.59 -11.70 3.64
CA PRO A 178 -33.77 -12.42 4.04
C PRO A 178 -34.75 -11.55 4.84
N LYS A 179 -36.01 -11.85 4.78
CA LYS A 179 -37.01 -11.24 5.66
C LYS A 179 -36.81 -11.68 7.11
N LYS A 180 -37.35 -10.92 8.05
CA LYS A 180 -37.47 -11.36 9.45
C LYS A 180 -38.24 -12.66 9.59
N HIS A 181 -37.87 -13.46 10.57
CA HIS A 181 -38.54 -14.72 10.90
C HIS A 181 -38.95 -14.71 12.38
N GLY A 182 -40.23 -14.62 12.63
CA GLY A 182 -40.79 -14.43 13.98
C GLY A 182 -40.37 -13.09 14.56
N SER A 183 -39.70 -13.11 15.73
CA SER A 183 -39.14 -11.91 16.38
C SER A 183 -37.70 -11.62 15.96
N GLY A 184 -37.06 -12.49 15.17
CA GLY A 184 -35.68 -12.32 14.74
C GLY A 184 -35.61 -11.67 13.36
N ASP A 185 -34.74 -10.69 13.21
CA ASP A 185 -34.51 -10.03 11.94
C ASP A 185 -33.76 -10.93 10.97
N GLY A 186 -34.02 -10.75 9.66
CA GLY A 186 -33.26 -11.42 8.64
C GLY A 186 -31.84 -10.83 8.60
N ALA A 187 -30.81 -11.67 8.52
CA ALA A 187 -29.44 -11.21 8.53
C ALA A 187 -28.57 -11.95 7.50
N ILE A 188 -27.62 -11.24 6.92
CA ILE A 188 -26.63 -11.81 6.03
C ILE A 188 -25.29 -11.07 6.16
N LEU A 189 -24.20 -11.80 6.10
CA LEU A 189 -22.87 -11.24 5.90
C LEU A 189 -22.56 -11.18 4.41
N ILE A 190 -22.37 -9.97 3.87
CA ILE A 190 -21.88 -9.79 2.51
C ILE A 190 -20.40 -9.45 2.54
N CYS A 191 -19.64 -10.05 1.63
CA CYS A 191 -18.25 -9.71 1.41
C CYS A 191 -17.87 -9.98 -0.04
N TYR A 192 -17.08 -9.12 -0.62
CA TYR A 192 -16.37 -9.37 -1.88
C TYR A 192 -15.14 -8.46 -1.97
N ASN A 193 -14.32 -8.71 -2.98
CA ASN A 193 -13.12 -7.94 -3.26
C ASN A 193 -13.04 -7.56 -4.73
N LEU A 194 -12.23 -6.54 -5.01
CA LEU A 194 -11.83 -6.13 -6.35
C LEU A 194 -10.38 -5.68 -6.34
N TYR A 195 -9.80 -5.61 -7.53
CA TYR A 195 -8.49 -5.01 -7.76
C TYR A 195 -8.67 -3.69 -8.49
N GLU A 196 -7.93 -2.67 -8.07
CA GLU A 196 -8.01 -1.34 -8.66
C GLU A 196 -6.63 -0.70 -8.71
N THR A 197 -6.27 -0.13 -9.86
CA THR A 197 -5.06 0.68 -10.01
C THR A 197 -5.31 2.07 -9.44
N MET A 198 -4.47 2.48 -8.49
CA MET A 198 -4.59 3.76 -7.79
C MET A 198 -3.32 4.59 -7.97
N ALA A 199 -3.47 5.87 -8.20
CA ALA A 199 -2.39 6.85 -8.10
C ALA A 199 -2.15 7.24 -6.63
N ALA A 200 -1.01 7.84 -6.35
CA ALA A 200 -0.75 8.41 -5.02
C ALA A 200 -1.81 9.46 -4.67
N ASN A 201 -2.32 9.40 -3.45
CA ASN A 201 -3.42 10.21 -2.91
C ASN A 201 -4.82 9.88 -3.45
N ASP A 202 -4.98 8.88 -4.32
CA ASP A 202 -6.31 8.36 -4.62
C ASP A 202 -6.95 7.78 -3.35
N TYR A 203 -8.28 7.84 -3.29
CA TYR A 203 -9.04 7.23 -2.21
C TYR A 203 -10.21 6.40 -2.74
N ILE A 204 -10.59 5.40 -1.98
CA ILE A 204 -11.80 4.61 -2.20
C ILE A 204 -12.82 4.88 -1.11
N GLN A 205 -14.10 4.74 -1.47
CA GLN A 205 -15.25 4.79 -0.57
C GLN A 205 -16.23 3.68 -0.94
N LEU A 206 -16.83 3.06 0.07
CA LEU A 206 -17.91 2.10 -0.10
C LEU A 206 -19.26 2.83 -0.09
N TYR A 207 -20.12 2.51 -1.04
CA TYR A 207 -21.48 3.00 -1.15
C TYR A 207 -22.45 1.83 -1.17
N TRP A 208 -23.66 2.10 -0.75
CA TRP A 208 -24.74 1.14 -0.79
C TRP A 208 -26.10 1.79 -1.01
N GLN A 209 -27.09 1.01 -1.38
CA GLN A 209 -28.50 1.41 -1.45
C GLN A 209 -29.43 0.21 -1.29
N GLY A 210 -30.66 0.47 -0.91
CA GLY A 210 -31.71 -0.53 -0.84
C GLY A 210 -33.10 0.10 -0.90
N PRO A 211 -34.14 -0.71 -1.05
CA PRO A 211 -35.53 -0.26 -1.27
C PRO A 211 -36.34 -0.02 0.03
N SER A 212 -35.76 -0.26 1.21
CA SER A 212 -36.49 -0.17 2.48
C SER A 212 -35.60 0.45 3.59
N THR A 213 -36.21 1.27 4.41
CA THR A 213 -35.61 1.79 5.65
C THR A 213 -35.53 0.76 6.78
N ASP A 214 -36.16 -0.41 6.61
CA ASP A 214 -36.06 -1.54 7.54
C ASP A 214 -34.73 -2.32 7.35
N VAL A 215 -33.89 -1.91 6.40
CA VAL A 215 -32.58 -2.51 6.18
C VAL A 215 -31.49 -1.62 6.75
N SER A 216 -30.59 -2.22 7.48
CA SER A 216 -29.44 -1.52 8.13
C SER A 216 -28.16 -2.34 8.04
N LEU A 217 -27.02 -1.65 8.13
CA LEU A 217 -25.76 -2.26 8.52
C LEU A 217 -25.71 -2.23 10.05
N GLU A 218 -25.54 -3.37 10.70
CA GLU A 218 -25.62 -3.44 12.16
C GLU A 218 -24.35 -3.91 12.82
N THR A 219 -24.04 -3.28 13.96
CA THR A 219 -23.03 -3.74 14.89
C THR A 219 -23.64 -4.64 15.93
N LEU A 220 -22.93 -5.68 16.33
CA LEU A 220 -23.38 -6.57 17.41
C LEU A 220 -22.46 -6.38 18.62
N ALA A 221 -23.05 -6.18 19.79
CA ALA A 221 -22.29 -6.10 21.04
C ALA A 221 -21.56 -7.41 21.33
N ALA A 222 -20.44 -7.31 22.04
CA ALA A 222 -19.75 -8.50 22.53
C ALA A 222 -20.69 -9.35 23.42
N SER A 223 -20.68 -10.67 23.24
CA SER A 223 -21.51 -11.60 24.00
C SER A 223 -20.74 -12.86 24.37
N GLY A 224 -20.55 -13.08 25.66
CA GLY A 224 -19.74 -14.19 26.16
C GLY A 224 -18.30 -14.11 25.65
N SER A 225 -17.86 -15.14 24.94
CA SER A 225 -16.51 -15.19 24.32
C SER A 225 -16.46 -14.56 22.92
N ILE A 226 -17.60 -14.12 22.37
CA ILE A 226 -17.68 -13.52 21.04
C ILE A 226 -17.36 -12.03 21.16
N PRO A 227 -16.33 -11.52 20.46
CA PRO A 227 -16.03 -10.08 20.44
C PRO A 227 -17.14 -9.31 19.71
N ARG A 228 -17.17 -7.98 19.89
CA ARG A 228 -18.07 -7.12 19.14
C ARG A 228 -17.87 -7.31 17.64
N THR A 229 -18.98 -7.38 16.91
CA THR A 229 -18.97 -7.42 15.45
C THR A 229 -19.21 -5.99 14.91
N PRO A 230 -18.28 -5.41 14.14
CA PRO A 230 -18.51 -4.14 13.44
C PRO A 230 -19.63 -4.27 12.39
N SER A 231 -20.32 -3.17 12.11
CA SER A 231 -21.35 -3.14 11.05
C SER A 231 -20.71 -3.31 9.67
N VAL A 232 -19.52 -2.80 9.49
CA VAL A 232 -18.71 -2.93 8.26
C VAL A 232 -17.22 -2.93 8.59
N ILE A 233 -16.46 -3.68 7.81
CA ILE A 233 -14.98 -3.63 7.78
C ILE A 233 -14.57 -3.43 6.33
N VAL A 234 -13.65 -2.50 6.06
CA VAL A 234 -13.02 -2.32 4.75
C VAL A 234 -11.51 -2.49 4.92
N THR A 235 -10.92 -3.26 4.03
CA THR A 235 -9.48 -3.47 3.97
C THR A 235 -8.95 -3.15 2.59
N ILE A 236 -7.73 -2.66 2.53
CA ILE A 236 -7.02 -2.36 1.29
C ILE A 236 -5.56 -2.79 1.46
N ASN A 237 -5.01 -3.47 0.47
CA ASN A 237 -3.61 -3.83 0.45
C ASN A 237 -3.03 -3.76 -0.96
N ARG A 238 -1.84 -3.21 -1.08
CA ARG A 238 -1.08 -3.20 -2.33
C ARG A 238 -0.56 -4.60 -2.64
N ILE A 239 -0.64 -5.00 -3.90
CA ILE A 239 -0.20 -6.28 -4.42
C ILE A 239 1.04 -6.13 -5.31
#